data_bbb29991717dbdc10d268c8b3a6c8ff1
#
_entry.id   bbb29991717dbdc10d268c8b3a6c8ff1
#
_cell.length_a   1.000
_cell.length_b   1.000
_cell.length_c   1.000
_cell.angle_alpha   90.00
_cell.angle_beta   90.00
_cell.angle_gamma   90.00
#
_symmetry.space_group_name_H-M   'P 1'
#
loop_
_entity.id
_entity.type
_entity.pdbx_description
1 polymer ?
#
loop_
_entity_poly.entity_id
_entity_poly.type
_entity_poly.pdbx_seq_one_letter_code
_entity_poly.pdbx_strand_id
1 'polypeptide(L)'
;MLCLPLMAQAGKPDKNFHIFLCLGQSNMEAGARPAEQDKDFNDPRFQFLAAVDMPRKERQMGHWYTAIPPICREGNNMGPVDFFGRKMIERIDNRYRIGVINVSVAGAKIQLWDKDDYKEYIDNERDWMKAIVRQYDGNPYQRLVDMARIAMKDGAIKGILIHQGESNSDDPQWPERVKKIYNDLCTDLGLNPKDVPLLAGELKHEEQGGVCWRFNRDILPNLPKTLPNSYIISAKDCESTGDQFHFSTEGMRTLGYRYADQMLKLHKYKKAKSKK
;
A
#
# COMPACT_ATOMS: atom_id res chain seq x y z
N MET A 1 -22.79 -45.74 -5.45
CA MET A 1 -21.98 -44.92 -6.35
C MET A 1 -21.54 -43.70 -5.56
N LEU A 2 -20.30 -43.73 -4.99
CA LEU A 2 -19.77 -42.56 -4.25
C LEU A 2 -19.22 -41.55 -5.25
N CYS A 3 -19.85 -40.38 -5.32
CA CYS A 3 -19.30 -39.23 -6.01
C CYS A 3 -18.16 -38.65 -5.15
N LEU A 4 -16.91 -38.92 -5.53
CA LEU A 4 -15.75 -38.18 -5.00
C LEU A 4 -15.77 -36.74 -5.52
N PRO A 5 -15.62 -35.74 -4.66
CA PRO A 5 -15.50 -34.35 -5.15
C PRO A 5 -14.19 -34.24 -5.93
N LEU A 6 -14.28 -33.74 -7.19
CA LEU A 6 -13.13 -33.32 -7.96
C LEU A 6 -12.47 -32.17 -7.17
N MET A 7 -11.35 -32.45 -6.51
CA MET A 7 -10.48 -31.38 -6.04
C MET A 7 -9.94 -30.66 -7.27
N ALA A 8 -10.41 -29.44 -7.52
CA ALA A 8 -9.80 -28.56 -8.49
C ALA A 8 -8.34 -28.36 -8.06
N GLN A 9 -7.40 -28.84 -8.87
CA GLN A 9 -5.98 -28.58 -8.69
C GLN A 9 -5.80 -27.05 -8.79
N ALA A 10 -5.48 -26.41 -7.68
CA ALA A 10 -5.11 -25.00 -7.69
C ALA A 10 -3.95 -24.82 -8.68
N GLY A 11 -4.17 -24.08 -9.75
CA GLY A 11 -3.15 -23.80 -10.76
C GLY A 11 -1.95 -23.12 -10.11
N LYS A 12 -0.76 -23.23 -10.72
CA LYS A 12 0.41 -22.49 -10.25
C LYS A 12 0.12 -20.99 -10.31
N PRO A 13 0.57 -20.20 -9.31
CA PRO A 13 0.42 -18.73 -9.33
C PRO A 13 0.90 -18.13 -10.65
N ASP A 14 0.16 -17.16 -11.19
CA ASP A 14 0.55 -16.46 -12.42
C ASP A 14 1.76 -15.58 -12.14
N LYS A 15 2.91 -15.95 -12.70
CA LYS A 15 4.17 -15.21 -12.55
C LYS A 15 4.14 -13.79 -13.11
N ASN A 16 3.14 -13.47 -13.93
CA ASN A 16 2.93 -12.14 -14.49
C ASN A 16 1.90 -11.32 -13.69
N PHE A 17 1.29 -11.88 -12.67
CA PHE A 17 0.46 -11.14 -11.72
C PHE A 17 1.32 -10.68 -10.55
N HIS A 18 1.73 -9.42 -10.58
CA HIS A 18 2.61 -8.81 -9.60
C HIS A 18 1.81 -8.07 -8.54
N ILE A 19 2.01 -8.44 -7.28
CA ILE A 19 1.21 -7.99 -6.15
C ILE A 19 2.07 -7.13 -5.23
N PHE A 20 1.50 -6.03 -4.75
CA PHE A 20 2.16 -5.07 -3.86
C PHE A 20 1.36 -4.93 -2.57
N LEU A 21 2.07 -5.03 -1.44
CA LEU A 21 1.50 -4.78 -0.12
C LEU A 21 1.60 -3.28 0.19
N CYS A 22 0.51 -2.69 0.65
CA CYS A 22 0.45 -1.28 0.97
C CYS A 22 -0.01 -1.10 2.41
N LEU A 23 0.73 -0.29 3.17
CA LEU A 23 0.42 0.02 4.56
C LEU A 23 0.80 1.47 4.89
N GLY A 24 0.13 2.05 5.86
CA GLY A 24 0.39 3.43 6.25
C GLY A 24 -0.78 4.09 6.95
N GLN A 25 -0.73 5.42 7.03
CA GLN A 25 -1.79 6.19 7.66
C GLN A 25 -2.64 6.96 6.63
N SER A 26 -3.24 8.09 6.99
CA SER A 26 -4.28 8.75 6.20
C SER A 26 -3.94 9.00 4.73
N ASN A 27 -2.72 9.41 4.40
CA ASN A 27 -2.29 9.59 3.01
C ASN A 27 -2.21 8.27 2.22
N MET A 28 -1.93 7.14 2.87
CA MET A 28 -1.98 5.82 2.23
C MET A 28 -3.40 5.23 2.22
N GLU A 29 -4.17 5.50 3.28
CA GLU A 29 -5.57 5.05 3.41
C GLU A 29 -6.48 5.64 2.32
N ALA A 30 -6.14 6.83 1.84
CA ALA A 30 -6.79 7.55 0.76
C ALA A 30 -7.99 8.43 1.15
N GLY A 31 -7.82 9.72 0.97
CA GLY A 31 -8.85 10.73 1.25
C GLY A 31 -9.18 11.64 0.07
N ALA A 32 -8.38 11.60 -1.00
CA ALA A 32 -8.51 12.50 -2.14
C ALA A 32 -9.71 12.15 -3.02
N ARG A 33 -10.56 13.12 -3.33
CA ARG A 33 -11.74 12.91 -4.18
C ARG A 33 -11.30 12.63 -5.62
N PRO A 34 -11.91 11.65 -6.34
CA PRO A 34 -11.63 11.45 -7.76
C PRO A 34 -11.87 12.73 -8.57
N ALA A 35 -10.89 13.13 -9.39
CA ALA A 35 -11.10 14.14 -10.41
C ALA A 35 -11.94 13.56 -11.56
N GLU A 36 -12.48 14.39 -12.45
CA GLU A 36 -13.33 13.93 -13.55
C GLU A 36 -12.65 12.84 -14.39
N GLN A 37 -11.40 13.06 -14.72
CA GLN A 37 -10.54 12.12 -15.47
C GLN A 37 -10.29 10.78 -14.78
N ASP A 38 -10.59 10.65 -13.49
CA ASP A 38 -10.36 9.43 -12.73
C ASP A 38 -11.58 8.51 -12.68
N LYS A 39 -12.76 9.03 -13.02
CA LYS A 39 -14.03 8.34 -12.81
C LYS A 39 -14.24 7.16 -13.75
N ASP A 40 -13.73 7.24 -14.98
CA ASP A 40 -13.91 6.24 -16.02
C ASP A 40 -12.84 5.15 -16.03
N PHE A 41 -11.93 5.15 -15.05
CA PHE A 41 -10.90 4.12 -14.99
C PHE A 41 -11.50 2.74 -14.70
N ASN A 42 -11.30 1.81 -15.63
CA ASN A 42 -11.77 0.43 -15.53
C ASN A 42 -10.89 -0.54 -16.33
N ASP A 43 -9.58 -0.60 -15.99
CA ASP A 43 -8.67 -1.58 -16.62
C ASP A 43 -8.55 -2.82 -15.73
N PRO A 44 -9.00 -4.02 -16.20
CA PRO A 44 -8.99 -5.24 -15.40
C PRO A 44 -7.58 -5.76 -15.08
N ARG A 45 -6.54 -5.20 -15.68
CA ARG A 45 -5.16 -5.54 -15.33
C ARG A 45 -4.71 -4.91 -14.02
N PHE A 46 -5.38 -3.86 -13.55
CA PHE A 46 -5.15 -3.31 -12.23
C PHE A 46 -6.25 -3.75 -11.27
N GLN A 47 -5.88 -4.55 -10.28
CA GLN A 47 -6.79 -5.17 -9.34
C GLN A 47 -6.38 -4.86 -7.89
N PHE A 48 -7.34 -4.92 -6.99
CA PHE A 48 -7.06 -4.95 -5.56
C PHE A 48 -7.74 -6.15 -4.91
N LEU A 49 -7.10 -6.72 -3.89
CA LEU A 49 -7.73 -7.70 -3.01
C LEU A 49 -8.37 -6.95 -1.85
N ALA A 50 -9.67 -7.08 -1.68
CA ALA A 50 -10.38 -6.41 -0.60
C ALA A 50 -9.90 -6.95 0.75
N ALA A 51 -9.34 -6.07 1.59
CA ALA A 51 -8.85 -6.43 2.92
C ALA A 51 -9.95 -6.38 3.99
N VAL A 52 -11.11 -5.85 3.65
CA VAL A 52 -12.33 -5.81 4.47
C VAL A 52 -13.55 -5.92 3.56
N ASP A 53 -14.70 -6.28 4.14
CA ASP A 53 -15.97 -6.19 3.44
C ASP A 53 -16.36 -4.73 3.17
N MET A 54 -16.91 -4.48 1.98
CA MET A 54 -17.44 -3.17 1.56
C MET A 54 -18.88 -3.36 1.04
N PRO A 55 -19.87 -3.52 1.92
CA PRO A 55 -21.23 -3.93 1.53
C PRO A 55 -21.91 -2.98 0.53
N ARG A 56 -21.74 -1.65 0.66
CA ARG A 56 -22.31 -0.66 -0.28
C ARG A 56 -21.67 -0.72 -1.67
N LYS A 57 -20.55 -1.43 -1.83
CA LYS A 57 -19.84 -1.66 -3.09
C LYS A 57 -19.91 -3.11 -3.54
N GLU A 58 -20.68 -3.94 -2.82
CA GLU A 58 -20.84 -5.37 -3.10
C GLU A 58 -19.47 -6.11 -3.19
N ARG A 59 -18.53 -5.71 -2.31
CA ARG A 59 -17.18 -6.28 -2.27
C ARG A 59 -16.98 -7.07 -0.98
N GLN A 60 -16.50 -8.28 -1.12
CA GLN A 60 -16.23 -9.21 -0.03
C GLN A 60 -14.73 -9.29 0.23
N MET A 61 -14.35 -9.35 1.48
CA MET A 61 -12.97 -9.57 1.91
C MET A 61 -12.39 -10.83 1.28
N GLY A 62 -11.13 -10.78 0.89
CA GLY A 62 -10.42 -11.89 0.27
C GLY A 62 -10.72 -12.13 -1.20
N HIS A 63 -11.47 -11.24 -1.86
CA HIS A 63 -11.79 -11.34 -3.29
C HIS A 63 -11.12 -10.22 -4.08
N TRP A 64 -10.72 -10.54 -5.31
CA TRP A 64 -10.15 -9.60 -6.26
C TRP A 64 -11.23 -8.80 -6.99
N TYR A 65 -10.97 -7.50 -7.13
CA TYR A 65 -11.81 -6.59 -7.90
C TYR A 65 -10.94 -5.69 -8.78
N THR A 66 -11.46 -5.22 -9.91
CA THR A 66 -10.83 -4.12 -10.63
C THR A 66 -10.67 -2.94 -9.67
N ALA A 67 -9.49 -2.29 -9.70
CA ALA A 67 -9.12 -1.25 -8.74
C ALA A 67 -9.85 0.08 -9.01
N ILE A 68 -11.17 0.06 -8.82
CA ILE A 68 -12.04 1.24 -8.80
C ILE A 68 -12.16 1.70 -7.35
N PRO A 69 -11.88 2.97 -7.02
CA PRO A 69 -11.94 3.46 -5.64
C PRO A 69 -13.30 3.24 -4.96
N PRO A 70 -13.33 3.07 -3.64
CA PRO A 70 -12.20 2.96 -2.72
C PRO A 70 -11.53 1.58 -2.79
N ILE A 71 -10.19 1.54 -2.62
CA ILE A 71 -9.42 0.28 -2.64
C ILE A 71 -8.82 -0.09 -1.27
N CYS A 72 -9.03 0.71 -0.23
CA CYS A 72 -8.63 0.42 1.14
C CYS A 72 -9.82 -0.04 1.98
N ARG A 73 -10.76 0.85 2.26
CA ARG A 73 -11.98 0.59 3.05
C ARG A 73 -13.16 1.38 2.51
N GLU A 74 -14.36 0.93 2.83
CA GLU A 74 -15.57 1.67 2.49
C GLU A 74 -15.56 3.06 3.16
N GLY A 75 -15.90 4.10 2.38
CA GLY A 75 -15.86 5.49 2.84
C GLY A 75 -14.54 6.21 2.56
N ASN A 76 -13.47 5.49 2.18
CA ASN A 76 -12.29 6.12 1.63
C ASN A 76 -12.52 6.58 0.17
N ASN A 77 -11.52 7.28 -0.38
CA ASN A 77 -11.52 7.74 -1.77
C ASN A 77 -10.25 7.25 -2.48
N MET A 78 -9.52 8.14 -3.19
CA MET A 78 -8.27 7.82 -3.89
C MET A 78 -7.04 8.19 -3.06
N GLY A 79 -5.99 7.44 -3.27
CA GLY A 79 -4.66 7.67 -2.68
C GLY A 79 -3.53 7.34 -3.65
N PRO A 80 -2.27 7.39 -3.20
CA PRO A 80 -1.14 7.13 -4.08
C PRO A 80 -1.14 5.72 -4.66
N VAL A 81 -1.77 4.75 -3.99
CA VAL A 81 -1.88 3.35 -4.47
C VAL A 81 -2.72 3.26 -5.74
N ASP A 82 -3.80 4.05 -5.87
CA ASP A 82 -4.62 4.11 -7.09
C ASP A 82 -3.78 4.55 -8.28
N PHE A 83 -3.04 5.63 -8.11
CA PHE A 83 -2.21 6.21 -9.17
C PHE A 83 -0.96 5.37 -9.46
N PHE A 84 -0.40 4.72 -8.45
CA PHE A 84 0.67 3.74 -8.61
C PHE A 84 0.25 2.63 -9.58
N GLY A 85 -0.84 1.94 -9.30
CA GLY A 85 -1.29 0.82 -10.13
C GLY A 85 -1.66 1.24 -11.55
N ARG A 86 -2.37 2.36 -11.72
CA ARG A 86 -2.70 2.94 -13.03
C ARG A 86 -1.45 3.23 -13.85
N LYS A 87 -0.43 3.86 -13.25
CA LYS A 87 0.84 4.15 -13.91
C LYS A 87 1.61 2.89 -14.26
N MET A 88 1.62 1.90 -13.37
CA MET A 88 2.27 0.62 -13.63
C MET A 88 1.70 -0.04 -14.90
N ILE A 89 0.38 -0.24 -15.00
CA ILE A 89 -0.24 -0.91 -16.15
C ILE A 89 -0.14 -0.11 -17.46
N GLU A 90 -0.02 1.22 -17.39
CA GLU A 90 0.26 2.07 -18.56
C GLU A 90 1.63 1.79 -19.16
N ARG A 91 2.63 1.50 -18.31
CA ARG A 91 4.04 1.42 -18.69
C ARG A 91 4.53 0.01 -18.99
N ILE A 92 3.86 -1.02 -18.51
CA ILE A 92 4.28 -2.41 -18.65
C ILE A 92 3.53 -3.12 -19.80
N ASP A 93 4.14 -4.17 -20.33
CA ASP A 93 3.53 -5.03 -21.36
C ASP A 93 2.20 -5.63 -20.87
N ASN A 94 1.24 -5.78 -21.78
CA ASN A 94 -0.14 -6.22 -21.47
C ASN A 94 -0.23 -7.62 -20.88
N ARG A 95 0.83 -8.43 -20.92
CA ARG A 95 0.87 -9.73 -20.23
C ARG A 95 0.86 -9.62 -18.71
N TYR A 96 1.28 -8.47 -18.17
CA TYR A 96 1.35 -8.25 -16.73
C TYR A 96 0.04 -7.71 -16.19
N ARG A 97 -0.29 -8.18 -15.00
CA ARG A 97 -1.35 -7.62 -14.14
C ARG A 97 -0.71 -7.08 -12.86
N ILE A 98 -1.30 -6.06 -12.30
CA ILE A 98 -0.89 -5.44 -11.04
C ILE A 98 -2.00 -5.66 -10.02
N GLY A 99 -1.64 -6.25 -8.88
CA GLY A 99 -2.51 -6.38 -7.72
C GLY A 99 -2.00 -5.54 -6.55
N VAL A 100 -2.89 -5.01 -5.75
CA VAL A 100 -2.55 -4.31 -4.51
C VAL A 100 -3.39 -4.81 -3.35
N ILE A 101 -2.81 -4.78 -2.16
CA ILE A 101 -3.51 -5.03 -0.89
C ILE A 101 -3.21 -3.83 0.00
N ASN A 102 -4.23 -3.04 0.34
CA ASN A 102 -4.04 -1.85 1.15
C ASN A 102 -4.67 -2.03 2.53
N VAL A 103 -3.81 -2.09 3.57
CA VAL A 103 -4.20 -2.15 4.98
C VAL A 103 -3.61 -0.92 5.67
N SER A 104 -4.37 0.16 5.67
CA SER A 104 -3.94 1.45 6.23
C SER A 104 -4.95 1.97 7.24
N VAL A 105 -4.47 2.74 8.22
CA VAL A 105 -5.27 3.29 9.32
C VAL A 105 -4.90 4.75 9.56
N ALA A 106 -5.84 5.67 9.32
CA ALA A 106 -5.65 7.09 9.53
C ALA A 106 -5.10 7.38 10.94
N GLY A 107 -4.13 8.30 11.03
CA GLY A 107 -3.54 8.75 12.30
C GLY A 107 -2.69 7.72 13.04
N ALA A 108 -2.56 6.49 12.55
CA ALA A 108 -1.85 5.45 13.26
C ALA A 108 -0.32 5.65 13.25
N LYS A 109 0.31 5.36 14.40
CA LYS A 109 1.75 5.19 14.49
C LYS A 109 2.17 3.87 13.85
N ILE A 110 3.45 3.77 13.48
CA ILE A 110 4.02 2.57 12.86
C ILE A 110 3.92 1.32 13.76
N GLN A 111 3.84 1.50 15.07
CA GLN A 111 3.64 0.45 16.06
C GLN A 111 2.39 -0.39 15.82
N LEU A 112 1.37 0.16 15.14
CA LEU A 112 0.15 -0.59 14.82
C LEU A 112 0.43 -1.82 13.91
N TRP A 113 1.50 -1.80 13.13
CA TRP A 113 1.91 -2.93 12.28
C TRP A 113 3.02 -3.79 12.89
N ASP A 114 3.47 -3.48 14.13
CA ASP A 114 4.38 -4.36 14.86
C ASP A 114 3.58 -5.46 15.54
N LYS A 115 3.81 -6.72 15.15
CA LYS A 115 3.04 -7.87 15.67
C LYS A 115 3.21 -8.11 17.19
N ASP A 116 4.24 -7.54 17.79
CA ASP A 116 4.51 -7.66 19.22
C ASP A 116 3.91 -6.49 20.01
N ASP A 117 3.95 -5.26 19.45
CA ASP A 117 3.58 -4.02 20.14
C ASP A 117 2.16 -3.50 19.80
N TYR A 118 1.53 -3.96 18.71
CA TYR A 118 0.29 -3.37 18.20
C TYR A 118 -0.84 -3.32 19.22
N LYS A 119 -0.92 -4.35 20.08
CA LYS A 119 -2.02 -4.47 21.04
C LYS A 119 -1.92 -3.41 22.14
N GLU A 120 -0.73 -3.25 22.73
CA GLU A 120 -0.50 -2.21 23.72
C GLU A 120 -0.74 -0.81 23.12
N TYR A 121 -0.28 -0.62 21.89
CA TYR A 121 -0.49 0.63 21.17
C TYR A 121 -1.99 0.93 21.01
N ILE A 122 -2.77 0.01 20.41
CA ILE A 122 -4.17 0.26 20.10
C ILE A 122 -5.07 0.33 21.35
N ASP A 123 -4.75 -0.39 22.41
CA ASP A 123 -5.52 -0.35 23.67
C ASP A 123 -5.50 1.05 24.30
N ASN A 124 -4.45 1.84 24.03
CA ASN A 124 -4.30 3.21 24.51
C ASN A 124 -4.80 4.29 23.52
N GLU A 125 -5.27 3.89 22.33
CA GLU A 125 -5.73 4.83 21.31
C GLU A 125 -7.20 5.21 21.43
N ARG A 126 -7.60 6.24 20.66
CA ARG A 126 -8.95 6.78 20.65
C ARG A 126 -9.95 5.80 20.03
N ASP A 127 -11.20 5.86 20.46
CA ASP A 127 -12.28 4.96 20.03
C ASP A 127 -12.50 4.93 18.51
N TRP A 128 -12.33 6.07 17.83
CA TRP A 128 -12.47 6.11 16.38
C TRP A 128 -11.39 5.30 15.67
N MET A 129 -10.13 5.30 16.16
CA MET A 129 -9.05 4.48 15.61
C MET A 129 -9.30 3.00 15.92
N LYS A 130 -9.73 2.69 17.15
CA LYS A 130 -10.16 1.33 17.54
C LYS A 130 -11.29 0.83 16.63
N ALA A 131 -12.23 1.70 16.24
CA ALA A 131 -13.32 1.34 15.33
C ALA A 131 -12.80 1.00 13.91
N ILE A 132 -11.78 1.70 13.43
CA ILE A 132 -11.12 1.36 12.17
C ILE A 132 -10.40 0.01 12.29
N VAL A 133 -9.61 -0.16 13.34
CA VAL A 133 -8.81 -1.37 13.56
C VAL A 133 -9.68 -2.61 13.74
N ARG A 134 -10.88 -2.49 14.34
CA ARG A 134 -11.85 -3.59 14.39
C ARG A 134 -12.27 -4.12 13.02
N GLN A 135 -12.25 -3.31 11.96
CA GLN A 135 -12.52 -3.80 10.59
C GLN A 135 -11.43 -4.76 10.09
N TYR A 136 -10.26 -4.71 10.71
CA TYR A 136 -9.13 -5.61 10.47
C TYR A 136 -9.02 -6.70 11.57
N ASP A 137 -10.13 -7.07 12.21
CA ASP A 137 -10.18 -8.03 13.34
C ASP A 137 -9.25 -7.67 14.49
N GLY A 138 -9.01 -6.37 14.70
CA GLY A 138 -8.16 -5.85 15.75
C GLY A 138 -6.65 -5.90 15.47
N ASN A 139 -6.22 -6.49 14.36
CA ASN A 139 -4.80 -6.66 14.02
C ASN A 139 -4.52 -6.39 12.54
N PRO A 140 -4.20 -5.14 12.15
CA PRO A 140 -3.89 -4.79 10.76
C PRO A 140 -2.68 -5.53 10.19
N TYR A 141 -1.65 -5.82 10.99
CA TYR A 141 -0.52 -6.63 10.52
C TYR A 141 -0.97 -8.03 10.09
N GLN A 142 -1.69 -8.74 10.98
CA GLN A 142 -2.18 -10.08 10.66
C GLN A 142 -3.13 -10.08 9.46
N ARG A 143 -4.01 -9.05 9.37
CA ARG A 143 -4.88 -8.88 8.20
C ARG A 143 -4.08 -8.76 6.90
N LEU A 144 -3.00 -7.97 6.89
CA LEU A 144 -2.13 -7.83 5.72
C LEU A 144 -1.49 -9.17 5.35
N VAL A 145 -0.99 -9.93 6.33
CA VAL A 145 -0.41 -11.27 6.13
C VAL A 145 -1.44 -12.25 5.57
N ASP A 146 -2.64 -12.28 6.11
CA ASP A 146 -3.68 -13.22 5.67
C ASP A 146 -4.14 -12.92 4.25
N MET A 147 -4.34 -11.64 3.91
CA MET A 147 -4.67 -11.23 2.54
C MET A 147 -3.52 -11.53 1.58
N ALA A 148 -2.27 -11.32 1.99
CA ALA A 148 -1.10 -11.66 1.18
C ALA A 148 -1.03 -13.18 0.89
N ARG A 149 -1.30 -14.04 1.88
CA ARG A 149 -1.36 -15.49 1.69
C ARG A 149 -2.46 -15.92 0.70
N ILE A 150 -3.62 -15.27 0.73
CA ILE A 150 -4.67 -15.47 -0.28
C ILE A 150 -4.14 -15.08 -1.65
N ALA A 151 -3.60 -13.89 -1.78
CA ALA A 151 -3.12 -13.32 -3.03
C ALA A 151 -1.97 -14.12 -3.66
N MET A 152 -1.09 -14.71 -2.85
CA MET A 152 0.03 -15.55 -3.30
C MET A 152 -0.41 -16.85 -3.99
N LYS A 153 -1.67 -17.24 -3.87
CA LYS A 153 -2.24 -18.36 -4.64
C LYS A 153 -2.45 -17.96 -6.12
N ASP A 154 -2.58 -16.68 -6.40
CA ASP A 154 -2.90 -16.14 -7.72
C ASP A 154 -1.72 -15.47 -8.40
N GLY A 155 -0.76 -14.91 -7.63
CA GLY A 155 0.38 -14.15 -8.15
C GLY A 155 1.58 -14.13 -7.23
N ALA A 156 2.49 -13.19 -7.44
CA ALA A 156 3.73 -13.05 -6.67
C ALA A 156 3.84 -11.68 -6.03
N ILE A 157 4.17 -11.63 -4.73
CA ILE A 157 4.50 -10.38 -4.03
C ILE A 157 5.79 -9.81 -4.61
N LYS A 158 5.76 -8.53 -5.03
CA LYS A 158 6.85 -7.86 -5.73
C LYS A 158 7.32 -6.57 -5.09
N GLY A 159 6.72 -6.15 -4.01
CA GLY A 159 7.15 -4.96 -3.28
C GLY A 159 6.18 -4.56 -2.19
N ILE A 160 6.65 -3.64 -1.34
CA ILE A 160 5.89 -3.06 -0.26
C ILE A 160 5.91 -1.54 -0.43
N LEU A 161 4.76 -0.90 -0.33
CA LEU A 161 4.61 0.55 -0.33
C LEU A 161 4.18 1.00 1.06
N ILE A 162 4.91 1.95 1.63
CA ILE A 162 4.56 2.56 2.92
C ILE A 162 4.45 4.08 2.77
N HIS A 163 3.37 4.64 3.32
CA HIS A 163 3.27 6.09 3.53
C HIS A 163 2.76 6.34 4.94
N GLN A 164 3.72 6.54 5.84
CA GLN A 164 3.50 6.70 7.27
C GLN A 164 4.68 7.50 7.86
N GLY A 165 4.42 8.31 8.86
CA GLY A 165 5.45 9.09 9.54
C GLY A 165 4.90 10.30 10.28
N GLU A 166 3.75 10.86 9.89
CA GLU A 166 3.18 12.04 10.53
C GLU A 166 2.94 11.82 12.03
N SER A 167 2.49 10.62 12.41
CA SER A 167 2.28 10.24 13.80
C SER A 167 3.56 9.77 14.53
N ASN A 168 4.67 9.64 13.79
CA ASN A 168 6.01 9.32 14.31
C ASN A 168 7.05 10.38 13.91
N SER A 169 6.64 11.63 13.68
CA SER A 169 7.52 12.66 13.11
C SER A 169 8.70 13.06 13.99
N ASP A 170 8.69 12.64 15.24
CA ASP A 170 9.73 12.84 16.26
C ASP A 170 10.33 11.52 16.81
N ASP A 171 10.01 10.38 16.17
CA ASP A 171 10.49 9.06 16.61
C ASP A 171 11.75 8.64 15.82
N PRO A 172 12.97 8.79 16.36
CA PRO A 172 14.20 8.40 15.68
C PRO A 172 14.33 6.88 15.49
N GLN A 173 13.51 6.06 16.18
CA GLN A 173 13.48 4.61 16.04
C GLN A 173 12.60 4.14 14.86
N TRP A 174 11.90 5.04 14.20
CA TRP A 174 11.01 4.70 13.08
C TRP A 174 11.68 3.81 12.01
N PRO A 175 12.92 4.06 11.55
CA PRO A 175 13.57 3.20 10.55
C PRO A 175 13.78 1.76 11.04
N GLU A 176 14.16 1.56 12.31
CA GLU A 176 14.32 0.22 12.89
C GLU A 176 12.96 -0.50 13.06
N ARG A 177 11.91 0.23 13.42
CA ARG A 177 10.55 -0.32 13.51
C ARG A 177 10.06 -0.77 12.12
N VAL A 178 10.27 0.03 11.09
CA VAL A 178 9.93 -0.35 9.70
C VAL A 178 10.71 -1.57 9.26
N LYS A 179 12.02 -1.64 9.57
CA LYS A 179 12.84 -2.82 9.27
C LYS A 179 12.34 -4.07 9.98
N LYS A 180 11.93 -3.96 11.25
CA LYS A 180 11.34 -5.09 12.00
C LYS A 180 10.07 -5.59 11.29
N ILE A 181 9.13 -4.70 10.99
CA ILE A 181 7.87 -5.04 10.30
C ILE A 181 8.15 -5.67 8.93
N TYR A 182 9.09 -5.12 8.17
CA TYR A 182 9.50 -5.67 6.87
C TYR A 182 10.05 -7.08 7.00
N ASN A 183 10.94 -7.32 7.96
CA ASN A 183 11.52 -8.64 8.21
C ASN A 183 10.46 -9.66 8.66
N ASP A 184 9.53 -9.23 9.52
CA ASP A 184 8.41 -10.03 9.96
C ASP A 184 7.51 -10.43 8.77
N LEU A 185 7.15 -9.48 7.89
CA LEU A 185 6.39 -9.76 6.68
C LEU A 185 7.11 -10.73 5.75
N CYS A 186 8.41 -10.53 5.53
CA CYS A 186 9.20 -11.44 4.70
C CYS A 186 9.25 -12.85 5.31
N THR A 187 9.42 -12.97 6.62
CA THR A 187 9.46 -14.26 7.33
C THR A 187 8.10 -14.95 7.29
N ASP A 188 7.03 -14.26 7.67
CA ASP A 188 5.69 -14.83 7.79
C ASP A 188 5.08 -15.23 6.43
N LEU A 189 5.55 -14.61 5.34
CA LEU A 189 5.14 -14.90 3.97
C LEU A 189 6.15 -15.74 3.17
N GLY A 190 7.30 -16.08 3.75
CA GLY A 190 8.35 -16.83 3.05
C GLY A 190 8.93 -16.08 1.85
N LEU A 191 9.03 -14.75 1.94
CA LEU A 191 9.54 -13.90 0.85
C LEU A 191 11.06 -13.76 0.94
N ASN A 192 11.72 -13.72 -0.22
CA ASN A 192 13.12 -13.34 -0.26
C ASN A 192 13.25 -11.81 -0.22
N PRO A 193 13.87 -11.22 0.81
CA PRO A 193 13.99 -9.76 0.94
C PRO A 193 14.67 -9.06 -0.25
N LYS A 194 15.51 -9.76 -1.01
CA LYS A 194 16.16 -9.21 -2.21
C LYS A 194 15.18 -8.94 -3.36
N ASP A 195 14.06 -9.67 -3.39
CA ASP A 195 13.09 -9.63 -4.48
C ASP A 195 11.90 -8.70 -4.18
N VAL A 196 11.82 -8.17 -2.94
CA VAL A 196 10.68 -7.39 -2.45
C VAL A 196 11.17 -6.04 -1.92
N PRO A 197 11.44 -5.05 -2.79
CA PRO A 197 11.81 -3.71 -2.35
C PRO A 197 10.69 -3.03 -1.55
N LEU A 198 11.09 -2.20 -0.58
CA LEU A 198 10.19 -1.33 0.17
C LEU A 198 10.33 0.11 -0.34
N LEU A 199 9.24 0.74 -0.69
CA LEU A 199 9.17 2.15 -1.07
C LEU A 199 8.48 2.95 0.03
N ALA A 200 9.16 3.97 0.57
CA ALA A 200 8.64 4.85 1.62
C ALA A 200 8.51 6.28 1.11
N GLY A 201 7.30 6.86 1.19
CA GLY A 201 7.04 8.23 0.76
C GLY A 201 7.49 9.27 1.78
N GLU A 202 8.04 10.37 1.29
CA GLU A 202 8.22 11.59 2.08
C GLU A 202 6.87 12.13 2.52
N LEU A 203 6.85 12.75 3.68
CA LEU A 203 5.71 13.52 4.17
C LEU A 203 5.67 14.89 3.46
N LYS A 204 4.62 15.63 3.71
CA LYS A 204 4.45 16.99 3.21
C LYS A 204 5.61 17.88 3.66
N HIS A 205 6.23 18.60 2.73
CA HIS A 205 7.37 19.46 2.97
C HIS A 205 6.95 20.80 3.64
N GLU A 206 7.92 21.52 4.23
CA GLU A 206 7.68 22.80 4.89
C GLU A 206 7.11 23.84 3.93
N GLU A 207 7.67 23.95 2.73
CA GLU A 207 7.20 24.87 1.68
C GLU A 207 5.79 24.58 1.18
N GLN A 208 5.29 23.35 1.44
CA GLN A 208 3.92 22.94 1.17
C GLN A 208 3.00 23.17 2.38
N GLY A 209 3.50 23.75 3.48
CA GLY A 209 2.80 23.94 4.75
C GLY A 209 2.74 22.68 5.62
N GLY A 210 3.62 21.70 5.40
CA GLY A 210 3.72 20.49 6.21
C GLY A 210 4.37 20.75 7.57
N VAL A 211 3.77 20.27 8.66
CA VAL A 211 4.32 20.44 10.01
C VAL A 211 5.28 19.32 10.41
N CYS A 212 5.22 18.18 9.72
CA CYS A 212 6.07 17.01 9.97
C CYS A 212 7.33 16.95 9.08
N TRP A 213 7.69 18.05 8.40
CA TRP A 213 8.77 18.09 7.42
C TRP A 213 10.15 17.64 7.97
N ARG A 214 10.39 17.81 9.29
CA ARG A 214 11.63 17.34 9.93
C ARG A 214 11.81 15.84 9.83
N PHE A 215 10.74 15.08 9.75
CA PHE A 215 10.79 13.65 9.49
C PHE A 215 11.54 13.32 8.18
N ASN A 216 11.25 14.06 7.10
CA ASN A 216 11.92 13.90 5.80
C ASN A 216 13.42 14.21 5.87
N ARG A 217 13.82 15.14 6.75
CA ARG A 217 15.21 15.57 6.88
C ARG A 217 16.03 14.68 7.83
N ASP A 218 15.45 14.32 8.98
CA ASP A 218 16.20 13.80 10.12
C ASP A 218 15.98 12.28 10.34
N ILE A 219 14.82 11.74 9.96
CA ILE A 219 14.42 10.36 10.28
C ILE A 219 14.39 9.49 9.03
N LEU A 220 13.60 9.85 8.03
CA LEU A 220 13.38 9.05 6.82
C LEU A 220 14.67 8.71 6.07
N PRO A 221 15.69 9.60 5.94
CA PRO A 221 16.95 9.30 5.26
C PRO A 221 17.79 8.18 5.90
N ASN A 222 17.46 7.79 7.13
CA ASN A 222 18.12 6.68 7.78
C ASN A 222 17.53 5.31 7.39
N LEU A 223 16.33 5.28 6.79
CA LEU A 223 15.69 4.03 6.37
C LEU A 223 16.55 3.22 5.38
N PRO A 224 17.10 3.77 4.28
CA PRO A 224 17.94 2.98 3.38
C PRO A 224 19.28 2.52 4.00
N LYS A 225 19.75 3.19 5.05
CA LYS A 225 20.93 2.77 5.82
C LYS A 225 20.60 1.56 6.70
N THR A 226 19.40 1.54 7.24
CA THR A 226 18.87 0.51 8.15
C THR A 226 18.34 -0.70 7.40
N LEU A 227 17.66 -0.47 6.27
CA LEU A 227 17.07 -1.47 5.37
C LEU A 227 17.54 -1.20 3.94
N PRO A 228 18.64 -1.83 3.46
CA PRO A 228 19.27 -1.50 2.16
C PRO A 228 18.35 -1.66 0.93
N ASN A 229 17.39 -2.59 0.96
CA ASN A 229 16.41 -2.75 -0.13
C ASN A 229 15.18 -1.84 0.08
N SER A 230 15.39 -0.62 0.58
CA SER A 230 14.35 0.41 0.69
C SER A 230 14.73 1.67 -0.07
N TYR A 231 13.72 2.39 -0.53
CA TYR A 231 13.86 3.56 -1.40
C TYR A 231 12.90 4.65 -0.96
N ILE A 232 13.38 5.88 -0.91
CA ILE A 232 12.58 7.05 -0.54
C ILE A 232 11.93 7.62 -1.80
N ILE A 233 10.64 7.90 -1.72
CA ILE A 233 9.85 8.50 -2.78
C ILE A 233 9.56 9.95 -2.41
N SER A 234 10.08 10.87 -3.20
CA SER A 234 9.96 12.30 -2.90
C SER A 234 8.51 12.79 -3.02
N ALA A 235 8.08 13.56 -2.02
CA ALA A 235 6.82 14.32 -2.05
C ALA A 235 7.03 15.80 -2.40
N LYS A 236 8.25 16.20 -2.76
CA LYS A 236 8.53 17.57 -3.18
C LYS A 236 7.62 17.96 -4.33
N ASP A 237 7.05 19.16 -4.27
CA ASP A 237 6.12 19.73 -5.27
C ASP A 237 4.80 18.94 -5.44
N CYS A 238 4.50 17.96 -4.59
CA CYS A 238 3.16 17.37 -4.56
C CYS A 238 2.16 18.40 -4.03
N GLU A 239 1.08 18.63 -4.76
CA GLU A 239 0.05 19.57 -4.37
C GLU A 239 -0.63 19.17 -3.06
N SER A 240 -0.91 20.13 -2.18
CA SER A 240 -1.51 19.90 -0.87
C SER A 240 -2.96 20.34 -0.81
N THR A 241 -3.71 19.81 0.17
CA THR A 241 -5.10 20.20 0.44
C THR A 241 -5.23 21.56 1.13
N GLY A 242 -4.14 22.18 1.55
CA GLY A 242 -4.14 23.39 2.38
C GLY A 242 -4.14 23.12 3.88
N ASP A 243 -4.37 21.88 4.32
CA ASP A 243 -4.11 21.47 5.71
C ASP A 243 -2.62 21.17 5.95
N GLN A 244 -2.28 20.76 7.17
CA GLN A 244 -0.89 20.54 7.59
C GLN A 244 -0.31 19.16 7.19
N PHE A 245 -1.12 18.22 6.69
CA PHE A 245 -0.73 16.81 6.57
C PHE A 245 -1.00 16.21 5.21
N HIS A 246 -2.09 16.60 4.53
CA HIS A 246 -2.61 15.84 3.41
C HIS A 246 -2.30 16.45 2.04
N PHE A 247 -2.17 15.57 1.07
CA PHE A 247 -2.02 15.92 -0.34
C PHE A 247 -3.38 16.00 -1.02
N SER A 248 -3.50 16.89 -2.01
CA SER A 248 -4.66 16.95 -2.91
C SER A 248 -4.69 15.73 -3.84
N THR A 249 -5.73 15.62 -4.66
CA THR A 249 -5.82 14.56 -5.68
C THR A 249 -4.62 14.60 -6.64
N GLU A 250 -4.19 15.77 -7.07
CA GLU A 250 -3.02 15.91 -7.95
C GLU A 250 -1.71 15.63 -7.22
N GLY A 251 -1.62 15.99 -5.93
CA GLY A 251 -0.49 15.59 -5.09
C GLY A 251 -0.39 14.07 -4.92
N MET A 252 -1.52 13.39 -4.65
CA MET A 252 -1.59 11.93 -4.56
C MET A 252 -1.24 11.27 -5.90
N ARG A 253 -1.68 11.86 -7.02
CA ARG A 253 -1.34 11.40 -8.38
C ARG A 253 0.17 11.47 -8.62
N THR A 254 0.76 12.63 -8.35
CA THR A 254 2.20 12.85 -8.50
C THR A 254 2.99 11.87 -7.66
N LEU A 255 2.62 11.71 -6.40
CA LEU A 255 3.27 10.78 -5.47
C LEU A 255 3.13 9.33 -5.94
N GLY A 256 1.92 8.90 -6.31
CA GLY A 256 1.67 7.55 -6.83
C GLY A 256 2.47 7.24 -8.09
N TYR A 257 2.60 8.21 -9.00
CA TYR A 257 3.43 8.07 -10.19
C TYR A 257 4.92 7.90 -9.85
N ARG A 258 5.43 8.62 -8.85
CA ARG A 258 6.82 8.48 -8.39
C ARG A 258 7.07 7.10 -7.76
N TYR A 259 6.13 6.58 -6.98
CA TYR A 259 6.18 5.20 -6.51
C TYR A 259 6.27 4.21 -7.68
N ALA A 260 5.42 4.38 -8.70
CA ALA A 260 5.42 3.52 -9.87
C ALA A 260 6.73 3.63 -10.66
N ASP A 261 7.22 4.83 -10.92
CA ASP A 261 8.47 5.05 -11.67
C ASP A 261 9.66 4.39 -10.98
N GLN A 262 9.74 4.46 -9.65
CA GLN A 262 10.79 3.77 -8.90
C GLN A 262 10.63 2.25 -8.98
N MET A 263 9.43 1.71 -8.83
CA MET A 263 9.17 0.27 -8.91
C MET A 263 9.47 -0.28 -10.32
N LEU A 264 9.13 0.48 -11.37
CA LEU A 264 9.45 0.13 -12.76
C LEU A 264 10.95 0.02 -13.00
N LYS A 265 11.76 0.91 -12.40
CA LYS A 265 13.22 0.85 -12.46
C LYS A 265 13.79 -0.40 -11.80
N LEU A 266 13.25 -0.75 -10.62
CA LEU A 266 13.74 -1.88 -9.82
C LEU A 266 13.47 -3.23 -10.48
N HIS A 267 12.28 -3.45 -11.02
CA HIS A 267 11.88 -4.73 -11.62
C HIS A 267 12.20 -4.89 -13.11
N LYS A 268 12.69 -3.84 -13.79
CA LYS A 268 13.08 -3.89 -15.21
C LYS A 268 11.99 -4.51 -16.11
N TYR A 269 10.75 -4.10 -15.92
CA TYR A 269 9.62 -4.60 -16.72
C TYR A 269 9.83 -4.43 -18.22
N LYS A 270 9.32 -5.37 -19.00
CA LYS A 270 9.17 -5.14 -20.44
C LYS A 270 8.17 -4.01 -20.65
N LYS A 271 8.53 -3.03 -21.45
CA LYS A 271 7.70 -1.86 -21.76
C LYS A 271 6.47 -2.26 -22.57
N ALA A 272 5.36 -1.54 -22.36
CA ALA A 272 4.22 -1.59 -23.26
C ALA A 272 4.70 -1.29 -24.71
N LYS A 273 4.19 -2.04 -25.70
CA LYS A 273 4.41 -1.69 -27.10
C LYS A 273 3.71 -0.36 -27.37
N SER A 274 4.41 0.60 -27.96
CA SER A 274 3.77 1.85 -28.42
C SER A 274 2.60 1.49 -29.34
N LYS A 275 1.40 1.99 -28.99
CA LYS A 275 0.28 1.95 -29.95
C LYS A 275 0.73 2.79 -31.15
N LYS A 276 0.95 2.14 -32.32
CA LYS A 276 1.12 2.84 -33.60
C LYS A 276 -0.19 3.46 -33.99
#